data_3254c6a53b881e19e346208eec9f1c29
#
_entry.id   3254c6a53b881e19e346208eec9f1c29
#
_cell.length_a   1.000
_cell.length_b   1.000
_cell.length_c   1.000
_cell.angle_alpha   90.00
_cell.angle_beta   90.00
_cell.angle_gamma   90.00
#
_symmetry.space_group_name_H-M   'P 1'
#
loop_
_entity.id
_entity.type
_entity.pdbx_description
1 polymer ?
#
loop_
_entity_poly.entity_id
_entity_poly.type
_entity_poly.pdbx_seq_one_letter_code
_entity_poly.pdbx_strand_id
1 'polypeptide(L)'
;MPESIQWSECLARKRPGRRVLLALVIAALAVAVGLAARDWFVGALAAVGLSAITAEGWAGCRCTIDGDGIVRAGPFRQRRLSWSAVTMCTVKDAGATFARPAGRGAISFHLDGVRASERAHVQAALFAWHAWWLTVGSARGTKP
;
A
#
# COMPACT_ATOMS: atom_id res chain seq x y z
N MET A 1 15.33 -9.68 17.32
CA MET A 1 14.55 -8.76 16.49
C MET A 1 14.95 -9.02 15.04
N PRO A 2 14.01 -9.27 14.11
CA PRO A 2 14.36 -9.44 12.69
C PRO A 2 15.03 -8.18 12.12
N GLU A 3 15.76 -8.36 11.02
CA GLU A 3 16.40 -7.25 10.30
C GLU A 3 15.35 -6.33 9.67
N SER A 4 15.64 -5.03 9.62
CA SER A 4 14.78 -4.07 8.93
C SER A 4 14.77 -4.34 7.44
N ILE A 5 13.60 -4.33 6.83
CA ILE A 5 13.44 -4.54 5.40
C ILE A 5 12.70 -3.39 4.74
N GLN A 6 13.14 -3.02 3.56
CA GLN A 6 12.50 -2.02 2.72
C GLN A 6 12.30 -2.54 1.31
N TRP A 7 11.11 -2.32 0.75
CA TRP A 7 10.79 -2.67 -0.63
C TRP A 7 9.83 -1.68 -1.27
N SER A 8 9.69 -1.76 -2.57
CA SER A 8 8.71 -0.97 -3.33
C SER A 8 7.58 -1.86 -3.81
N GLU A 9 6.34 -1.45 -3.49
CA GLU A 9 5.12 -2.08 -3.96
C GLU A 9 4.46 -1.20 -5.02
N CYS A 10 4.19 -1.74 -6.21
CA CYS A 10 3.46 -1.05 -7.26
C CYS A 10 2.36 -1.96 -7.82
N LEU A 11 1.13 -1.76 -7.38
CA LEU A 11 -0.04 -2.57 -7.78
C LEU A 11 -0.30 -2.56 -9.29
N ALA A 12 0.03 -1.45 -9.95
CA ALA A 12 -0.13 -1.32 -11.39
C ALA A 12 0.88 -2.15 -12.21
N ARG A 13 1.95 -2.65 -11.59
CA ARG A 13 2.98 -3.46 -12.28
C ARG A 13 2.43 -4.81 -12.75
N LYS A 14 1.52 -5.41 -11.98
CA LYS A 14 0.97 -6.74 -12.27
C LYS A 14 -0.06 -6.75 -13.41
N ARG A 15 -0.74 -5.64 -13.64
CA ARG A 15 -1.84 -5.56 -14.63
C ARG A 15 -1.70 -4.30 -15.48
N PRO A 16 -0.86 -4.31 -16.52
CA PRO A 16 -0.64 -3.15 -17.39
C PRO A 16 -1.96 -2.67 -18.04
N GLY A 17 -2.87 -3.56 -18.39
CA GLY A 17 -4.20 -3.21 -18.91
C GLY A 17 -5.03 -2.36 -17.93
N ARG A 18 -4.84 -2.54 -16.63
CA ARG A 18 -5.53 -1.74 -15.61
C ARG A 18 -5.04 -0.28 -15.59
N ARG A 19 -3.77 -0.05 -15.91
CA ARG A 19 -3.22 1.31 -16.08
C ARG A 19 -3.84 2.00 -17.27
N VAL A 20 -3.90 1.29 -18.41
CA VAL A 20 -4.49 1.83 -19.64
C VAL A 20 -5.96 2.14 -19.41
N LEU A 21 -6.72 1.21 -18.81
CA LEU A 21 -8.11 1.43 -18.49
C LEU A 21 -8.32 2.65 -17.58
N LEU A 22 -7.52 2.77 -16.52
CA LEU A 22 -7.60 3.91 -15.59
C LEU A 22 -7.26 5.23 -16.29
N ALA A 23 -6.24 5.24 -17.16
CA ALA A 23 -5.90 6.42 -17.97
C ALA A 23 -7.03 6.82 -18.90
N LEU A 24 -7.66 5.85 -19.57
CA LEU A 24 -8.81 6.09 -20.45
C LEU A 24 -10.01 6.65 -19.66
N VAL A 25 -10.29 6.11 -18.47
CA VAL A 25 -11.39 6.60 -17.62
C VAL A 25 -11.11 8.04 -17.17
N ILE A 26 -9.87 8.34 -16.75
CA ILE A 26 -9.49 9.71 -16.36
C ILE A 26 -9.63 10.66 -17.55
N ALA A 27 -9.16 10.28 -18.72
CA ALA A 27 -9.26 11.09 -19.93
C ALA A 27 -10.73 11.33 -20.32
N ALA A 28 -11.55 10.29 -20.31
CA ALA A 28 -12.98 10.41 -20.62
C ALA A 28 -13.73 11.33 -19.65
N LEU A 29 -13.45 11.19 -18.34
CA LEU A 29 -14.04 12.07 -17.31
C LEU A 29 -13.57 13.52 -17.46
N ALA A 30 -12.28 13.75 -17.73
CA ALA A 30 -11.73 15.08 -17.95
C ALA A 30 -12.37 15.78 -19.17
N VAL A 31 -12.55 15.04 -20.27
CA VAL A 31 -13.24 15.54 -21.47
C VAL A 31 -14.71 15.85 -21.16
N ALA A 32 -15.41 14.94 -20.48
CA ALA A 32 -16.82 15.16 -20.11
C ALA A 32 -16.99 16.41 -19.24
N VAL A 33 -16.11 16.60 -18.24
CA VAL A 33 -16.12 17.78 -17.37
C VAL A 33 -15.80 19.05 -18.17
N GLY A 34 -14.81 19.04 -19.05
CA GLY A 34 -14.45 20.18 -19.90
C GLY A 34 -15.58 20.60 -20.83
N LEU A 35 -16.28 19.62 -21.43
CA LEU A 35 -17.45 19.86 -22.29
C LEU A 35 -18.64 20.41 -21.49
N ALA A 36 -18.92 19.82 -20.33
CA ALA A 36 -20.02 20.27 -19.47
C ALA A 36 -19.80 21.70 -18.95
N ALA A 37 -18.57 22.03 -18.56
CA ALA A 37 -18.19 23.38 -18.12
C ALA A 37 -18.00 24.37 -19.29
N ARG A 38 -17.96 23.89 -20.53
CA ARG A 38 -17.58 24.66 -21.72
C ARG A 38 -16.21 25.35 -21.58
N ASP A 39 -15.34 24.76 -20.78
CA ASP A 39 -14.01 25.28 -20.47
C ASP A 39 -13.01 24.13 -20.36
N TRP A 40 -12.04 24.10 -21.27
CA TRP A 40 -11.00 23.07 -21.31
C TRP A 40 -10.03 23.15 -20.13
N PHE A 41 -9.89 24.32 -19.52
CA PHE A 41 -9.05 24.49 -18.33
C PHE A 41 -9.64 23.70 -17.14
N VAL A 42 -10.96 23.71 -16.98
CA VAL A 42 -11.66 22.91 -15.96
C VAL A 42 -11.48 21.42 -16.22
N GLY A 43 -11.54 20.98 -17.46
CA GLY A 43 -11.25 19.60 -17.86
C GLY A 43 -9.80 19.19 -17.50
N ALA A 44 -8.84 20.05 -17.78
CA ALA A 44 -7.43 19.82 -17.43
C ALA A 44 -7.21 19.72 -15.92
N LEU A 45 -7.83 20.60 -15.13
CA LEU A 45 -7.78 20.53 -13.66
C LEU A 45 -8.40 19.23 -13.13
N ALA A 46 -9.50 18.78 -13.71
CA ALA A 46 -10.12 17.50 -13.37
C ALA A 46 -9.18 16.33 -13.66
N ALA A 47 -8.49 16.33 -14.81
CA ALA A 47 -7.51 15.30 -15.15
C ALA A 47 -6.35 15.25 -14.13
N VAL A 48 -5.81 16.41 -13.76
CA VAL A 48 -4.74 16.52 -12.77
C VAL A 48 -5.21 16.02 -11.40
N GLY A 49 -6.39 16.46 -10.95
CA GLY A 49 -6.97 16.04 -9.67
C GLY A 49 -7.22 14.53 -9.59
N LEU A 50 -7.82 13.94 -10.63
CA LEU A 50 -8.06 12.49 -10.71
C LEU A 50 -6.74 11.70 -10.76
N SER A 51 -5.73 12.20 -11.49
CA SER A 51 -4.41 11.60 -11.54
C SER A 51 -3.72 11.64 -10.18
N ALA A 52 -3.84 12.75 -9.45
CA ALA A 52 -3.29 12.89 -8.10
C ALA A 52 -3.96 11.92 -7.09
N ILE A 53 -5.30 11.79 -7.12
CA ILE A 53 -6.05 10.89 -6.24
C ILE A 53 -5.66 9.43 -6.50
N THR A 54 -5.38 9.08 -7.75
CA THR A 54 -5.00 7.71 -8.15
C THR A 54 -3.49 7.47 -8.16
N ALA A 55 -2.69 8.45 -7.75
CA ALA A 55 -1.22 8.40 -7.84
C ALA A 55 -0.58 7.21 -7.12
N GLU A 56 -1.14 6.74 -6.00
CA GLU A 56 -0.65 5.53 -5.31
C GLU A 56 -0.70 4.29 -6.22
N GLY A 57 -1.69 4.21 -7.11
CA GLY A 57 -1.81 3.12 -8.10
C GLY A 57 -0.74 3.17 -9.20
N TRP A 58 -0.24 4.36 -9.53
CA TRP A 58 0.72 4.59 -10.61
C TRP A 58 2.17 4.62 -10.14
N ALA A 59 2.45 5.43 -9.12
CA ALA A 59 3.79 5.67 -8.61
C ALA A 59 4.29 4.56 -7.69
N GLY A 60 3.34 3.80 -7.11
CA GLY A 60 3.67 2.79 -6.11
C GLY A 60 3.88 3.38 -4.72
N CYS A 61 4.14 2.49 -3.77
CA CYS A 61 4.41 2.82 -2.38
C CYS A 61 5.75 2.23 -1.96
N ARG A 62 6.46 2.94 -1.10
CA ARG A 62 7.62 2.41 -0.39
C ARG A 62 7.14 1.83 0.93
N CYS A 63 7.49 0.60 1.19
CA CYS A 63 7.13 -0.12 2.40
C CYS A 63 8.39 -0.41 3.20
N THR A 64 8.33 -0.16 4.51
CA THR A 64 9.43 -0.42 5.44
C THR A 64 8.86 -1.11 6.68
N ILE A 65 9.55 -2.15 7.14
CA ILE A 65 9.29 -2.78 8.45
C ILE A 65 10.59 -2.71 9.22
N ASP A 66 10.54 -2.14 10.40
CA ASP A 66 11.66 -1.95 11.29
C ASP A 66 11.28 -2.23 12.76
N GLY A 67 12.21 -2.01 13.67
CA GLY A 67 12.01 -2.19 15.11
C GLY A 67 10.94 -1.31 15.73
N ASP A 68 10.65 -0.15 15.13
CA ASP A 68 9.66 0.80 15.63
C ASP A 68 8.25 0.48 15.11
N GLY A 69 8.15 -0.17 13.95
CA GLY A 69 6.86 -0.48 13.35
C GLY A 69 6.88 -0.69 11.85
N ILE A 70 5.76 -0.35 11.26
CA ILE A 70 5.46 -0.56 9.86
C ILE A 70 5.15 0.78 9.23
N VAL A 71 5.82 1.11 8.14
CA VAL A 71 5.61 2.34 7.38
C VAL A 71 5.26 2.01 5.94
N ARG A 72 4.20 2.62 5.45
CA ARG A 72 3.85 2.62 4.03
C ARG A 72 3.78 4.05 3.55
N ALA A 73 4.75 4.45 2.73
CA ALA A 73 4.87 5.77 2.17
C ALA A 73 4.44 5.74 0.70
N GLY A 74 3.32 6.36 0.39
CA GLY A 74 2.87 6.68 -0.97
C GLY A 74 3.37 8.05 -1.40
N PRO A 75 3.06 8.48 -2.64
CA PRO A 75 3.52 9.76 -3.16
C PRO A 75 2.97 10.98 -2.41
N PHE A 76 1.77 10.86 -1.81
CA PHE A 76 1.12 11.98 -1.11
C PHE A 76 0.72 11.63 0.33
N ARG A 77 0.84 10.38 0.73
CA ARG A 77 0.38 9.91 2.03
C ARG A 77 1.33 8.90 2.63
N GLN A 78 1.71 9.14 3.87
CA GLN A 78 2.46 8.18 4.68
C GLN A 78 1.55 7.63 5.77
N ARG A 79 1.56 6.32 5.93
CA ARG A 79 0.90 5.62 7.03
C ARG A 79 1.96 4.94 7.87
N ARG A 80 1.93 5.17 9.16
CA ARG A 80 2.81 4.52 10.14
C ARG A 80 1.97 3.76 11.16
N LEU A 81 2.40 2.57 11.50
CA LEU A 81 1.78 1.71 12.49
C LEU A 81 2.87 1.17 13.40
N SER A 82 2.92 1.62 14.66
CA SER A 82 3.85 1.09 15.66
C SER A 82 3.46 -0.31 16.09
N TRP A 83 4.42 -1.13 16.47
CA TRP A 83 4.18 -2.50 16.94
C TRP A 83 3.25 -2.55 18.15
N SER A 84 3.27 -1.54 19.02
CA SER A 84 2.37 -1.43 20.17
C SER A 84 0.89 -1.24 19.78
N ALA A 85 0.63 -0.77 18.57
CA ALA A 85 -0.73 -0.55 18.06
C ALA A 85 -1.23 -1.69 17.15
N VAL A 86 -0.39 -2.69 16.85
CA VAL A 86 -0.77 -3.86 16.06
C VAL A 86 -1.47 -4.86 16.97
N THR A 87 -2.74 -5.14 16.70
CA THR A 87 -3.51 -6.18 17.41
C THR A 87 -3.73 -7.43 16.59
N MET A 88 -3.64 -7.33 15.29
CA MET A 88 -3.77 -8.43 14.37
C MET A 88 -2.69 -8.38 13.31
N CYS A 89 -2.00 -9.49 13.15
CA CYS A 89 -1.02 -9.69 12.09
C CYS A 89 -1.39 -10.98 11.35
N THR A 90 -1.62 -10.88 10.05
CA THR A 90 -1.91 -12.03 9.20
C THR A 90 -0.96 -12.00 8.01
N VAL A 91 -0.16 -13.06 7.86
CA VAL A 91 0.73 -13.25 6.73
C VAL A 91 0.24 -14.43 5.90
N LYS A 92 0.11 -14.22 4.60
CA LYS A 92 -0.30 -15.22 3.59
C LYS A 92 0.67 -15.18 2.42
N ASP A 93 0.62 -16.18 1.57
CA ASP A 93 1.47 -16.24 0.36
C ASP A 93 1.30 -15.04 -0.57
N ALA A 94 0.12 -14.42 -0.56
CA ALA A 94 -0.19 -13.24 -1.37
C ALA A 94 0.20 -11.89 -0.73
N GLY A 95 0.57 -11.89 0.58
CA GLY A 95 0.91 -10.64 1.28
C GLY A 95 0.68 -10.70 2.78
N ALA A 96 0.73 -9.55 3.42
CA ALA A 96 0.54 -9.39 4.85
C ALA A 96 -0.43 -8.26 5.18
N THR A 97 -1.17 -8.41 6.26
CA THR A 97 -2.06 -7.38 6.80
C THR A 97 -1.79 -7.19 8.28
N PHE A 98 -1.57 -5.94 8.66
CA PHE A 98 -1.37 -5.51 10.05
C PHE A 98 -2.49 -4.54 10.41
N ALA A 99 -3.26 -4.85 11.44
CA ALA A 99 -4.43 -4.06 11.81
C ALA A 99 -4.39 -3.56 13.25
N ARG A 100 -5.09 -2.44 13.49
CA ARG A 100 -5.40 -1.90 14.83
C ARG A 100 -6.74 -2.45 15.33
N PRO A 101 -7.00 -2.35 16.65
CA PRO A 101 -8.31 -2.63 17.20
C PRO A 101 -9.38 -1.78 16.51
N ALA A 102 -10.59 -2.32 16.40
CA ALA A 102 -11.77 -1.61 15.85
C ALA A 102 -11.64 -1.12 14.40
N GLY A 103 -10.82 -1.77 13.57
CA GLY A 103 -10.74 -1.48 12.13
C GLY A 103 -10.16 -0.10 11.77
N ARG A 104 -9.67 0.67 12.73
CA ARG A 104 -9.09 1.99 12.49
C ARG A 104 -7.64 1.88 12.01
N GLY A 105 -7.46 1.73 10.69
CA GLY A 105 -6.16 1.82 10.05
C GLY A 105 -5.41 0.49 9.97
N ALA A 106 -5.79 -0.34 9.00
CA ALA A 106 -4.98 -1.48 8.59
C ALA A 106 -3.92 -1.03 7.56
N ILE A 107 -2.74 -1.64 7.62
CA ILE A 107 -1.74 -1.57 6.56
C ILE A 107 -1.66 -2.96 5.94
N SER A 108 -1.99 -3.06 4.65
CA SER A 108 -1.91 -4.29 3.88
C SER A 108 -0.83 -4.17 2.82
N PHE A 109 -0.06 -5.22 2.66
CA PHE A 109 0.96 -5.38 1.64
C PHE A 109 0.57 -6.49 0.69
N HIS A 110 0.80 -6.28 -0.61
CA HIS A 110 0.55 -7.28 -1.65
C HIS A 110 1.87 -7.66 -2.32
N LEU A 111 2.31 -8.89 -2.12
CA LEU A 111 3.54 -9.41 -2.75
C LEU A 111 3.47 -9.41 -4.28
N ASP A 112 2.29 -9.38 -4.82
CA ASP A 112 2.08 -9.24 -6.27
C ASP A 112 2.59 -7.91 -6.86
N GLY A 113 2.63 -6.85 -6.04
CA GLY A 113 3.17 -5.55 -6.43
C GLY A 113 4.69 -5.44 -6.28
N VAL A 114 5.33 -6.44 -5.67
CA VAL A 114 6.79 -6.50 -5.46
C VAL A 114 7.48 -7.05 -6.70
N ARG A 115 8.71 -6.62 -6.96
CA ARG A 115 9.53 -7.18 -8.05
C ARG A 115 9.73 -8.68 -7.84
N ALA A 116 9.67 -9.45 -8.93
CA ALA A 116 9.81 -10.91 -8.86
C ALA A 116 11.12 -11.36 -8.19
N SER A 117 12.23 -10.64 -8.44
CA SER A 117 13.54 -10.89 -7.83
C SER A 117 13.58 -10.63 -6.31
N GLU A 118 12.74 -9.78 -5.78
CA GLU A 118 12.71 -9.39 -4.37
C GLU A 118 11.62 -10.13 -3.58
N ARG A 119 10.67 -10.76 -4.29
CA ARG A 119 9.46 -11.34 -3.67
C ARG A 119 9.77 -12.39 -2.61
N ALA A 120 10.66 -13.33 -2.90
CA ALA A 120 11.03 -14.40 -1.97
C ALA A 120 11.68 -13.82 -0.70
N HIS A 121 12.54 -12.81 -0.86
CA HIS A 121 13.19 -12.14 0.26
C HIS A 121 12.18 -11.36 1.12
N VAL A 122 11.31 -10.59 0.51
CA VAL A 122 10.24 -9.85 1.21
C VAL A 122 9.29 -10.81 1.92
N GLN A 123 8.90 -11.91 1.29
CA GLN A 123 8.05 -12.92 1.90
C GLN A 123 8.69 -13.56 3.13
N ALA A 124 9.96 -13.98 3.02
CA ALA A 124 10.71 -14.53 4.15
C ALA A 124 10.81 -13.55 5.33
N ALA A 125 11.08 -12.27 5.03
CA ALA A 125 11.12 -11.23 6.05
C ALA A 125 9.75 -11.00 6.72
N LEU A 126 8.64 -11.00 5.97
CA LEU A 126 7.30 -10.88 6.52
C LEU A 126 6.97 -12.04 7.47
N PHE A 127 7.35 -13.27 7.13
CA PHE A 127 7.18 -14.41 8.03
C PHE A 127 8.06 -14.31 9.28
N ALA A 128 9.30 -13.84 9.16
CA ALA A 128 10.18 -13.61 10.31
C ALA A 128 9.62 -12.55 11.27
N TRP A 129 9.09 -11.44 10.74
CA TRP A 129 8.44 -10.41 11.54
C TRP A 129 7.12 -10.89 12.16
N HIS A 130 6.35 -11.71 11.48
CA HIS A 130 5.14 -12.33 12.02
C HIS A 130 5.48 -13.26 13.20
N ALA A 131 6.48 -14.14 13.04
CA ALA A 131 6.92 -15.02 14.11
C ALA A 131 7.43 -14.25 15.32
N TRP A 132 8.23 -13.20 15.10
CA TRP A 132 8.69 -12.31 16.16
C TRP A 132 7.52 -11.61 16.87
N TRP A 133 6.55 -11.09 16.12
CA TRP A 133 5.38 -10.44 16.69
C TRP A 133 4.55 -11.39 17.58
N LEU A 134 4.38 -12.64 17.17
CA LEU A 134 3.69 -13.64 17.99
C LEU A 134 4.41 -13.89 19.32
N THR A 135 5.74 -13.93 19.33
CA THR A 135 6.52 -14.09 20.57
C THR A 135 6.39 -12.89 21.50
N VAL A 136 6.50 -11.67 20.96
CA VAL A 136 6.38 -10.43 21.74
C VAL A 136 4.93 -10.15 22.16
N GLY A 137 3.95 -10.46 21.30
CA GLY A 137 2.52 -10.31 21.59
C GLY A 137 2.07 -11.23 22.71
N SER A 138 2.49 -12.48 22.71
CA SER A 138 2.19 -13.43 23.80
C SER A 138 2.80 -12.99 25.15
N ALA A 139 3.99 -12.37 25.13
CA ALA A 139 4.62 -11.83 26.34
C ALA A 139 3.90 -10.59 26.90
N ARG A 140 3.17 -9.84 26.05
CA ARG A 140 2.38 -8.65 26.47
C ARG A 140 0.94 -8.96 26.89
N GLY A 141 0.54 -10.24 26.93
CA GLY A 141 -0.81 -10.64 27.31
C GLY A 141 -1.92 -10.25 26.33
N THR A 142 -1.58 -9.73 25.16
CA THR A 142 -2.51 -9.53 24.07
C THR A 142 -2.73 -10.87 23.36
N LYS A 143 -3.71 -11.65 23.84
CA LYS A 143 -4.19 -12.82 23.09
C LYS A 143 -4.73 -12.35 21.74
N PRO A 144 -4.46 -13.13 20.66
CA PRO A 144 -5.05 -12.89 19.34
C PRO A 144 -6.57 -12.94 19.36
#